data_4d9753b84a5dc9e79d9277ad6e6aac7a
#
_entry.id   4d9753b84a5dc9e79d9277ad6e6aac7a
#
_cell.length_a   1.000
_cell.length_b   1.000
_cell.length_c   1.000
_cell.angle_alpha   90.00
_cell.angle_beta   90.00
_cell.angle_gamma   90.00
#
_symmetry.space_group_name_H-M   'P 1'
#
loop_
_entity.id
_entity.type
_entity.pdbx_description
1 polymer ?
#
loop_
_entity_poly.entity_id
_entity_poly.type
_entity_poly.pdbx_seq_one_letter_code
_entity_poly.pdbx_strand_id
1 'polypeptide(L)'
;MNDSEEIFISRSELDTLELGRKFAKTLTPGVTVLLYGDLGTGKTVFVRGVGEAMKVAGVRSPSFTLVNEYESPTGVFLIHSDLYRLDEGGVEALGLEEFIGASDSVLFVEWPERWRNIPVDNVIKIFFTALSETEREIKIQEE
;
A
#
# COMPACT_ATOMS: atom_id res chain seq x y z
N MET A 1 -4.93 -7.39 -22.70
CA MET A 1 -4.97 -6.80 -21.37
C MET A 1 -5.44 -7.82 -20.36
N ASN A 2 -4.71 -8.02 -19.31
CA ASN A 2 -4.99 -9.05 -18.33
C ASN A 2 -5.37 -8.42 -17.00
N ASP A 3 -6.67 -8.33 -16.80
CA ASP A 3 -7.17 -7.98 -15.49
C ASP A 3 -7.12 -9.24 -14.64
N SER A 4 -6.43 -9.19 -13.53
CA SER A 4 -6.41 -10.31 -12.60
C SER A 4 -6.99 -9.88 -11.27
N GLU A 5 -7.65 -10.82 -10.61
CA GLU A 5 -8.22 -10.61 -9.30
C GLU A 5 -7.96 -11.85 -8.46
N GLU A 6 -7.39 -11.64 -7.28
CA GLU A 6 -7.15 -12.70 -6.34
C GLU A 6 -7.77 -12.34 -5.00
N ILE A 7 -8.38 -13.32 -4.34
CA ILE A 7 -9.02 -13.13 -3.04
C ILE A 7 -8.33 -14.04 -2.01
N PHE A 8 -7.94 -13.45 -0.90
CA PHE A 8 -7.29 -14.14 0.20
C PHE A 8 -8.08 -13.93 1.48
N ILE A 9 -8.12 -14.95 2.32
CA ILE A 9 -8.70 -14.84 3.66
C ILE A 9 -7.56 -14.86 4.66
N SER A 10 -7.41 -13.77 5.39
CA SER A 10 -6.45 -13.65 6.48
C SER A 10 -7.19 -13.90 7.80
N ARG A 11 -6.65 -14.78 8.63
CA ARG A 11 -7.26 -15.13 9.92
C ARG A 11 -6.52 -14.54 11.11
N SER A 12 -5.44 -13.80 10.84
CA SER A 12 -4.62 -13.21 11.89
C SER A 12 -3.79 -12.07 11.32
N GLU A 13 -3.24 -11.26 12.22
CA GLU A 13 -2.28 -10.23 11.81
C GLU A 13 -1.07 -10.84 11.11
N LEU A 14 -0.62 -12.01 11.58
CA LEU A 14 0.51 -12.72 10.96
C LEU A 14 0.18 -13.12 9.52
N ASP A 15 -1.03 -13.61 9.26
CA ASP A 15 -1.45 -13.97 7.90
C ASP A 15 -1.38 -12.76 6.97
N THR A 16 -1.85 -11.60 7.44
CA THR A 16 -1.81 -10.36 6.65
C THR A 16 -0.37 -9.93 6.39
N LEU A 17 0.48 -10.03 7.40
CA LEU A 17 1.90 -9.72 7.26
C LEU A 17 2.57 -10.61 6.21
N GLU A 18 2.31 -11.91 6.28
CA GLU A 18 2.87 -12.86 5.33
C GLU A 18 2.37 -12.64 3.90
N LEU A 19 1.11 -12.26 3.76
CA LEU A 19 0.57 -11.91 2.45
C LEU A 19 1.31 -10.70 1.87
N GLY A 20 1.59 -9.70 2.71
CA GLY A 20 2.40 -8.55 2.31
C GLY A 20 3.80 -8.95 1.85
N ARG A 21 4.45 -9.87 2.56
CA ARG A 21 5.77 -10.38 2.18
C ARG A 21 5.74 -11.06 0.81
N LYS A 22 4.72 -11.88 0.56
CA LYS A 22 4.58 -12.57 -0.74
C LYS A 22 4.28 -11.58 -1.85
N PHE A 23 3.41 -10.62 -1.58
CA PHE A 23 3.03 -9.60 -2.56
C PHE A 23 4.26 -8.79 -3.01
N ALA A 24 5.14 -8.47 -2.08
CA ALA A 24 6.35 -7.69 -2.38
C ALA A 24 7.19 -8.33 -3.48
N LYS A 25 7.20 -9.66 -3.56
CA LYS A 25 8.00 -10.39 -4.55
C LYS A 25 7.48 -10.22 -5.97
N THR A 26 6.25 -9.75 -6.13
CA THR A 26 5.64 -9.51 -7.44
C THR A 26 5.79 -8.06 -7.90
N LEU A 27 6.30 -7.18 -7.04
CA LEU A 27 6.39 -5.76 -7.33
C LEU A 27 7.58 -5.42 -8.20
N THR A 28 7.34 -4.47 -9.10
CA THR A 28 8.41 -3.84 -9.88
C THR A 28 8.39 -2.35 -9.60
N PRO A 29 9.54 -1.66 -9.61
CA PRO A 29 9.57 -0.22 -9.42
C PRO A 29 8.67 0.51 -10.41
N GLY A 30 8.06 1.59 -9.94
CA GLY A 30 7.13 2.39 -10.73
C GLY A 30 5.67 2.08 -10.48
N VAL A 31 5.37 0.99 -9.75
CA VAL A 31 3.98 0.62 -9.44
C VAL A 31 3.42 1.48 -8.32
N THR A 32 2.12 1.78 -8.42
CA THR A 32 1.36 2.40 -7.34
C THR A 32 0.36 1.40 -6.81
N VAL A 33 0.37 1.19 -5.50
CA VAL A 33 -0.55 0.28 -4.82
C VAL A 33 -1.51 1.10 -3.97
N LEU A 34 -2.80 0.95 -4.25
CA LEU A 34 -3.85 1.68 -3.56
C LEU A 34 -4.55 0.74 -2.59
N LEU A 35 -4.56 1.11 -1.31
CA LEU A 35 -5.08 0.28 -0.23
C LEU A 35 -6.40 0.85 0.28
N TYR A 36 -7.49 0.13 0.02
CA TYR A 36 -8.84 0.51 0.42
C TYR A 36 -9.29 -0.33 1.61
N GLY A 37 -10.03 0.26 2.50
CA GLY A 37 -10.61 -0.44 3.64
C GLY A 37 -10.71 0.46 4.86
N ASP A 38 -11.62 0.11 5.77
CA ASP A 38 -11.82 0.87 7.00
C ASP A 38 -10.62 0.80 7.92
N LEU A 39 -10.60 1.65 8.94
CA LEU A 39 -9.58 1.63 9.97
C LEU A 39 -9.52 0.24 10.63
N GLY A 40 -8.33 -0.20 10.93
CA GLY A 40 -8.12 -1.46 11.63
C GLY A 40 -8.30 -2.72 10.79
N THR A 41 -8.34 -2.61 9.46
CA THR A 41 -8.48 -3.78 8.59
C THR A 41 -7.15 -4.42 8.18
N GLY A 42 -6.02 -3.86 8.63
CA GLY A 42 -4.71 -4.46 8.39
C GLY A 42 -3.91 -3.87 7.25
N LYS A 43 -4.30 -2.70 6.75
CA LYS A 43 -3.57 -2.05 5.65
C LYS A 43 -2.11 -1.79 5.99
N THR A 44 -1.84 -1.21 7.16
CA THR A 44 -0.47 -0.92 7.60
C THR A 44 0.30 -2.22 7.88
N VAL A 45 -0.36 -3.23 8.42
CA VAL A 45 0.27 -4.55 8.65
C VAL A 45 0.74 -5.15 7.33
N PHE A 46 -0.08 -5.03 6.30
CA PHE A 46 0.27 -5.51 4.96
C PHE A 46 1.51 -4.78 4.44
N VAL A 47 1.56 -3.45 4.56
CA VAL A 47 2.71 -2.67 4.12
C VAL A 47 3.95 -3.02 4.93
N ARG A 48 3.80 -3.29 6.22
CA ARG A 48 4.93 -3.75 7.05
C ARG A 48 5.51 -5.06 6.52
N GLY A 49 4.64 -5.98 6.08
CA GLY A 49 5.09 -7.22 5.44
C GLY A 49 5.86 -6.97 4.15
N VAL A 50 5.38 -6.05 3.33
CA VAL A 50 6.09 -5.62 2.13
C VAL A 50 7.48 -5.09 2.50
N GLY A 51 7.54 -4.22 3.50
CA GLY A 51 8.80 -3.65 3.97
C GLY A 51 9.79 -4.72 4.45
N GLU A 52 9.30 -5.73 5.18
CA GLU A 52 10.16 -6.82 5.64
C GLU A 52 10.76 -7.59 4.45
N ALA A 53 9.96 -7.87 3.44
CA ALA A 53 10.46 -8.56 2.24
C ALA A 53 11.46 -7.71 1.47
N MET A 54 11.30 -6.39 1.49
CA MET A 54 12.25 -5.45 0.89
C MET A 54 13.47 -5.19 1.76
N LYS A 55 13.52 -5.80 2.95
CA LYS A 55 14.59 -5.61 3.94
C LYS A 55 14.65 -4.17 4.45
N VAL A 56 13.48 -3.59 4.66
CA VAL A 56 13.30 -2.30 5.28
C VAL A 56 12.72 -2.53 6.66
N ALA A 57 13.36 -2.00 7.69
CA ALA A 57 12.90 -2.14 9.06
C ALA A 57 12.09 -0.92 9.49
N GLY A 58 11.18 -1.12 10.45
CA GLY A 58 10.51 -0.03 11.11
C GLY A 58 9.35 0.60 10.35
N VAL A 59 8.78 -0.12 9.41
CA VAL A 59 7.59 0.39 8.69
C VAL A 59 6.44 0.56 9.69
N ARG A 60 5.88 1.75 9.73
CA ARG A 60 4.77 2.09 10.62
C ARG A 60 3.84 3.08 9.91
N SER A 61 2.64 3.25 10.47
CA SER A 61 1.68 4.19 9.94
C SER A 61 2.28 5.60 9.85
N PRO A 62 2.15 6.30 8.72
CA PRO A 62 2.65 7.66 8.56
C PRO A 62 1.68 8.69 9.17
N SER A 63 1.38 8.55 10.48
CA SER A 63 0.36 9.36 11.15
C SER A 63 0.73 10.83 11.27
N PHE A 64 2.00 11.14 11.47
CA PHE A 64 2.46 12.51 11.65
C PHE A 64 3.23 13.04 10.46
N THR A 65 3.97 12.16 9.78
CA THR A 65 4.78 12.53 8.63
C THR A 65 3.98 12.57 7.34
N LEU A 66 2.83 11.88 7.30
CA LEU A 66 1.93 11.77 6.16
C LEU A 66 2.52 10.98 4.99
N VAL A 67 3.80 11.04 4.77
CA VAL A 67 4.53 10.24 3.78
C VAL A 67 5.82 9.76 4.44
N ASN A 68 6.03 8.44 4.46
CA ASN A 68 7.27 7.85 4.91
C ASN A 68 8.01 7.26 3.72
N GLU A 69 9.32 7.49 3.67
CA GLU A 69 10.18 6.98 2.62
C GLU A 69 11.22 6.07 3.24
N TYR A 70 11.28 4.83 2.77
CA TYR A 70 12.22 3.82 3.28
C TYR A 70 13.10 3.35 2.14
N GLU A 71 14.40 3.48 2.29
CA GLU A 71 15.33 2.98 1.29
C GLU A 71 15.71 1.53 1.58
N SER A 72 15.52 0.65 0.58
CA SER A 72 15.95 -0.74 0.70
C SER A 72 17.42 -0.90 0.33
N PRO A 73 18.05 -2.03 0.71
CA PRO A 73 19.46 -2.28 0.35
C PRO A 73 19.74 -2.30 -1.16
N THR A 74 18.71 -2.54 -1.99
CA THR A 74 18.86 -2.53 -3.45
C THR A 74 18.76 -1.14 -4.06
N GLY A 75 18.46 -0.12 -3.24
CA GLY A 75 18.25 1.24 -3.71
C GLY A 75 16.80 1.54 -4.13
N VAL A 76 15.91 0.57 -4.06
CA VAL A 76 14.49 0.80 -4.33
C VAL A 76 13.84 1.35 -3.07
N PHE A 77 13.07 2.42 -3.20
CA PHE A 77 12.37 3.05 -2.08
C PHE A 77 10.96 2.50 -1.95
N LEU A 78 10.56 2.25 -0.71
CA LEU A 78 9.17 2.02 -0.35
C LEU A 78 8.62 3.35 0.13
N ILE A 79 7.64 3.89 -0.59
CA ILE A 79 6.97 5.15 -0.24
C ILE A 79 5.61 4.79 0.30
N HIS A 80 5.29 5.23 1.52
CA HIS A 80 4.04 4.89 2.18
C HIS A 80 3.33 6.16 2.64
N SER A 81 2.10 6.38 2.20
CA SER A 81 1.29 7.52 2.57
C SER A 81 -0.08 7.09 3.08
N ASP A 82 -0.61 7.82 4.07
CA ASP A 82 -1.94 7.60 4.61
C ASP A 82 -2.70 8.92 4.54
N LEU A 83 -3.77 8.96 3.77
CA LEU A 83 -4.52 10.19 3.50
C LEU A 83 -5.74 10.34 4.40
N TYR A 84 -5.92 9.46 5.38
CA TYR A 84 -7.14 9.41 6.19
C TYR A 84 -7.53 10.75 6.80
N ARG A 85 -6.55 11.51 7.31
CA ARG A 85 -6.81 12.75 8.05
C ARG A 85 -6.69 14.01 7.19
N LEU A 86 -6.48 13.87 5.89
CA LEU A 86 -6.25 15.00 5.00
C LEU A 86 -7.50 15.35 4.22
N ASP A 87 -7.67 16.65 3.94
CA ASP A 87 -8.62 17.12 2.93
C ASP A 87 -7.91 17.20 1.58
N GLU A 88 -8.62 17.61 0.53
CA GLU A 88 -8.04 17.71 -0.80
C GLU A 88 -6.80 18.59 -0.87
N GLY A 89 -6.84 19.74 -0.21
CA GLY A 89 -5.69 20.66 -0.21
C GLY A 89 -4.48 20.05 0.47
N GLY A 90 -4.70 19.32 1.58
CA GLY A 90 -3.65 18.61 2.28
C GLY A 90 -3.03 17.51 1.43
N VAL A 91 -3.85 16.77 0.69
CA VAL A 91 -3.35 15.72 -0.20
C VAL A 91 -2.52 16.32 -1.33
N GLU A 92 -2.99 17.39 -1.96
CA GLU A 92 -2.23 18.05 -3.02
C GLU A 92 -0.87 18.55 -2.53
N ALA A 93 -0.81 19.04 -1.30
CA ALA A 93 0.42 19.56 -0.71
C ALA A 93 1.49 18.47 -0.51
N LEU A 94 1.11 17.19 -0.48
CA LEU A 94 2.07 16.09 -0.32
C LEU A 94 2.92 15.86 -1.57
N GLY A 95 2.41 16.21 -2.75
CA GLY A 95 3.14 15.99 -4.00
C GLY A 95 3.34 14.53 -4.36
N LEU A 96 2.35 13.67 -4.06
CA LEU A 96 2.46 12.23 -4.35
C LEU A 96 2.71 11.93 -5.83
N GLU A 97 2.32 12.84 -6.71
CA GLU A 97 2.50 12.69 -8.15
C GLU A 97 3.97 12.51 -8.54
N GLU A 98 4.89 13.02 -7.73
CA GLU A 98 6.33 12.87 -7.97
C GLU A 98 6.77 11.40 -7.96
N PHE A 99 6.05 10.56 -7.23
CA PHE A 99 6.42 9.16 -7.08
C PHE A 99 5.77 8.26 -8.13
N ILE A 100 4.79 8.78 -8.87
CA ILE A 100 4.07 7.97 -9.87
C ILE A 100 5.03 7.59 -10.99
N GLY A 101 5.19 6.28 -11.22
CA GLY A 101 6.05 5.78 -12.28
C GLY A 101 7.55 5.97 -12.05
N ALA A 102 7.95 6.38 -10.86
CA ALA A 102 9.36 6.57 -10.54
C ALA A 102 10.11 5.24 -10.62
N SER A 103 11.24 5.22 -11.32
CA SER A 103 11.98 3.99 -11.63
C SER A 103 12.67 3.37 -10.42
N ASP A 104 12.73 4.07 -9.29
CA ASP A 104 13.43 3.64 -8.08
C ASP A 104 12.52 3.50 -6.87
N SER A 105 11.20 3.50 -7.05
CA SER A 105 10.29 3.40 -5.91
C SER A 105 9.03 2.61 -6.23
N VAL A 106 8.40 2.13 -5.14
CA VAL A 106 7.04 1.61 -5.15
C VAL A 106 6.22 2.47 -4.20
N LEU A 107 5.04 2.88 -4.61
CA LEU A 107 4.20 3.80 -3.85
C LEU A 107 2.98 3.08 -3.29
N PHE A 108 2.80 3.13 -1.96
CA PHE A 108 1.64 2.58 -1.29
C PHE A 108 0.82 3.71 -0.67
N VAL A 109 -0.46 3.81 -1.01
CA VAL A 109 -1.33 4.87 -0.53
C VAL A 109 -2.55 4.26 0.16
N GLU A 110 -2.73 4.59 1.46
CA GLU A 110 -3.94 4.24 2.21
C GLU A 110 -4.94 5.38 2.10
N TRP A 111 -6.22 5.05 2.08
CA TRP A 111 -7.32 6.00 1.87
C TRP A 111 -7.19 6.76 0.55
N PRO A 112 -6.97 6.04 -0.56
CA PRO A 112 -6.76 6.70 -1.86
C PRO A 112 -8.02 7.42 -2.37
N GLU A 113 -9.18 7.18 -1.76
CA GLU A 113 -10.41 7.90 -2.07
C GLU A 113 -10.26 9.41 -1.91
N ARG A 114 -9.29 9.84 -1.08
CA ARG A 114 -9.03 11.25 -0.85
C ARG A 114 -8.05 11.85 -1.86
N TRP A 115 -7.52 11.04 -2.75
CA TRP A 115 -6.55 11.47 -3.74
C TRP A 115 -7.24 11.68 -5.09
N ARG A 116 -7.34 12.94 -5.50
CA ARG A 116 -8.03 13.30 -6.75
C ARG A 116 -7.28 12.79 -7.98
N ASN A 117 -5.97 12.86 -7.96
CA ASN A 117 -5.12 12.55 -9.11
C ASN A 117 -4.58 11.13 -9.08
N ILE A 118 -5.44 10.17 -8.73
CA ILE A 118 -5.08 8.76 -8.73
C ILE A 118 -4.57 8.36 -10.11
N PRO A 119 -3.39 7.72 -10.21
CA PRO A 119 -2.90 7.24 -11.50
C PRO A 119 -3.79 6.14 -12.06
N VAL A 120 -3.79 5.99 -13.38
CA VAL A 120 -4.59 4.97 -14.05
C VAL A 120 -3.73 3.85 -14.64
N ASP A 121 -2.44 4.10 -14.84
CA ASP A 121 -1.51 3.10 -15.39
C ASP A 121 -0.62 2.54 -14.30
N ASN A 122 -0.30 1.25 -14.41
CA ASN A 122 0.61 0.55 -13.50
C ASN A 122 0.13 0.65 -12.05
N VAL A 123 -1.14 0.33 -11.84
CA VAL A 123 -1.82 0.45 -10.55
C VAL A 123 -2.32 -0.91 -10.10
N ILE A 124 -2.12 -1.20 -8.82
CA ILE A 124 -2.70 -2.37 -8.17
C ILE A 124 -3.61 -1.86 -7.07
N LYS A 125 -4.84 -2.35 -7.02
CA LYS A 125 -5.81 -2.00 -5.98
C LYS A 125 -5.99 -3.16 -5.04
N ILE A 126 -5.93 -2.89 -3.74
CA ILE A 126 -6.12 -3.92 -2.72
C ILE A 126 -7.25 -3.47 -1.79
N PHE A 127 -8.25 -4.34 -1.63
CA PHE A 127 -9.43 -4.05 -0.82
C PHE A 127 -9.42 -4.94 0.41
N PHE A 128 -9.48 -4.32 1.58
CA PHE A 128 -9.49 -5.01 2.88
C PHE A 128 -10.89 -4.90 3.46
N THR A 129 -11.51 -6.04 3.75
CA THR A 129 -12.84 -6.09 4.35
C THR A 129 -12.79 -6.93 5.62
N ALA A 130 -13.24 -6.37 6.73
CA ALA A 130 -13.32 -7.12 7.99
C ALA A 130 -14.50 -8.09 7.91
N LEU A 131 -14.24 -9.37 8.11
CA LEU A 131 -15.28 -10.41 8.16
C LEU A 131 -15.68 -10.71 9.60
N SER A 132 -14.73 -10.55 10.53
CA SER A 132 -14.94 -10.71 11.97
C SER A 132 -13.85 -9.90 12.68
N GLU A 133 -13.71 -10.03 13.98
CA GLU A 133 -12.66 -9.33 14.72
C GLU A 133 -11.26 -9.75 14.27
N THR A 134 -11.11 -11.01 13.82
CA THR A 134 -9.79 -11.56 13.47
C THR A 134 -9.65 -11.89 12.00
N GLU A 135 -10.73 -11.96 11.25
CA GLU A 135 -10.68 -12.39 9.85
C GLU A 135 -10.88 -11.22 8.90
N ARG A 136 -10.12 -11.25 7.81
CA ARG A 136 -10.17 -10.24 6.76
C ARG A 136 -10.24 -10.91 5.39
N GLU A 137 -11.04 -10.34 4.51
CA GLU A 137 -10.94 -10.65 3.10
C GLU A 137 -10.02 -9.60 2.47
N ILE A 138 -9.02 -10.06 1.73
CA ILE A 138 -8.07 -9.17 1.06
C ILE A 138 -8.13 -9.51 -0.43
N LYS A 139 -8.64 -8.55 -1.20
CA LYS A 139 -8.81 -8.71 -2.64
C LYS A 139 -7.79 -7.85 -3.38
N ILE A 140 -7.00 -8.47 -4.24
CA ILE A 140 -5.97 -7.80 -5.03
C ILE A 140 -6.39 -7.77 -6.48
N GLN A 141 -6.48 -6.58 -7.05
CA GLN A 141 -6.83 -6.36 -8.45
C GLN A 141 -5.68 -5.70 -9.18
N GLU A 142 -5.27 -6.30 -10.28
CA GLU A 142 -4.28 -5.72 -11.17
C GLU A 142 -4.95 -5.42 -12.52
N GLU A 143 -4.65 -4.28 -13.05
CA GLU A 143 -5.16 -3.86 -14.35
C GLU A 143 -4.04 -3.69 -15.37
#